data_3633d4661d3765558979d2ecabe786a7
#
_entry.id   3633d4661d3765558979d2ecabe786a7
#
_cell.length_a   1.000
_cell.length_b   1.000
_cell.length_c   1.000
_cell.angle_alpha   90.00
_cell.angle_beta   90.00
_cell.angle_gamma   90.00
#
_symmetry.space_group_name_H-M   'P 1'
#
loop_
_entity.id
_entity.type
_entity.pdbx_description
1 polymer ?
#
loop_
_entity_poly.entity_id
_entity_poly.type
_entity_poly.pdbx_seq_one_letter_code
_entity_poly.pdbx_strand_id
1 'polypeptide(L)'
;MEAEIQQILDQLSHLQQQRLESNPNILLDVGKEEDQDETSQPIRNPPGLCYIPRRLVVPAGLGGTPITHQLTEDLRRVLFGGTFHLFNHEWRKSFFRFREGDPELSYALEADRGGAWAIQMVVQARIIRYLLFDQQAGSDRQTLLSLRDMGQQEQQTALAAALSDSLWLAGQEERATVALLTEDSYITSHLDYTLDTFTETLQLFTFDRKGDITKFILDHIHCFNEESGHGVILFLYSLICSRTVDGVREDMDSTTSHMLHLSLGSFVCHQALMNLLLTGRACPQVFNGTLSSGEDGEPLESPLKGVLSRGDVGYLTWSQEQMERDVLPQVGSMLKTPRFPVWVCCINSSFSVLFSLNRSLLSDWKREHQFQLFYYNGQNSQRSTARLTIDTQSDPWEAPPPNPEQDLEKRFPPLEMTIRTKWDGAAIDWNGTTPFY
;
A
#
# COMPACT_ATOMS: atom_id res chain seq x y z
N MET A 1 32.81 0.26 -26.69
CA MET A 1 31.82 -0.59 -25.99
C MET A 1 32.49 -1.52 -24.99
N GLU A 2 33.38 -2.46 -25.40
CA GLU A 2 34.07 -3.35 -24.43
C GLU A 2 34.95 -2.59 -23.41
N ALA A 3 35.69 -1.55 -23.87
CA ALA A 3 36.51 -0.74 -22.97
C ALA A 3 35.69 0.08 -21.96
N GLU A 4 34.51 0.53 -22.31
CA GLU A 4 33.61 1.28 -21.43
C GLU A 4 32.97 0.32 -20.38
N ILE A 5 32.63 -0.90 -20.78
CA ILE A 5 32.11 -1.93 -19.86
C ILE A 5 33.19 -2.30 -18.83
N GLN A 6 34.44 -2.46 -19.27
CA GLN A 6 35.56 -2.75 -18.38
C GLN A 6 35.79 -1.63 -17.37
N GLN A 7 35.72 -0.37 -17.82
CA GLN A 7 35.85 0.79 -16.95
C GLN A 7 34.77 0.90 -15.88
N ILE A 8 33.51 0.51 -16.22
CA ILE A 8 32.41 0.46 -15.27
C ILE A 8 32.60 -0.68 -14.26
N LEU A 9 33.07 -1.84 -14.69
CA LEU A 9 33.38 -2.97 -13.81
C LEU A 9 34.51 -2.64 -12.83
N ASP A 10 35.53 -1.95 -13.27
CA ASP A 10 36.63 -1.49 -12.42
C ASP A 10 36.18 -0.44 -11.40
N GLN A 11 35.28 0.48 -11.77
CA GLN A 11 34.67 1.43 -10.85
C GLN A 11 33.79 0.77 -9.79
N LEU A 12 32.99 -0.22 -10.19
CA LEU A 12 32.15 -0.99 -9.25
C LEU A 12 33.00 -1.80 -8.25
N SER A 13 34.10 -2.39 -8.72
CA SER A 13 35.06 -3.10 -7.87
C SER A 13 35.72 -2.18 -6.86
N HIS A 14 36.10 -0.96 -7.26
CA HIS A 14 36.68 0.03 -6.38
C HIS A 14 35.72 0.55 -5.31
N LEU A 15 34.42 0.74 -5.67
CA LEU A 15 33.37 1.12 -4.73
C LEU A 15 33.03 0.00 -3.73
N GLN A 16 33.11 -1.25 -4.17
CA GLN A 16 32.95 -2.41 -3.29
C GLN A 16 34.09 -2.54 -2.27
N GLN A 17 35.30 -2.25 -2.69
CA GLN A 17 36.50 -2.28 -1.83
C GLN A 17 36.49 -1.13 -0.82
N GLN A 18 36.08 0.07 -1.18
CA GLN A 18 35.88 1.20 -0.26
C GLN A 18 34.78 0.94 0.78
N ARG A 19 33.75 0.18 0.43
CA ARG A 19 32.68 -0.23 1.38
C ARG A 19 33.17 -1.25 2.42
N LEU A 20 34.11 -2.12 2.05
CA LEU A 20 34.74 -3.09 2.96
C LEU A 20 35.74 -2.42 3.92
N GLU A 21 36.44 -1.38 3.48
CA GLU A 21 37.39 -0.63 4.30
C GLU A 21 36.71 0.35 5.29
N SER A 22 35.43 0.72 5.03
CA SER A 22 34.65 1.66 5.87
C SER A 22 33.94 0.98 7.05
N ASN A 23 34.05 -0.34 7.24
CA ASN A 23 33.36 -1.04 8.32
C ASN A 23 34.27 -2.10 8.99
N PRO A 24 35.18 -1.69 9.93
CA PRO A 24 36.19 -2.59 10.53
C PRO A 24 35.70 -3.51 11.65
N ASN A 25 34.41 -3.74 11.86
CA ASN A 25 33.87 -4.52 12.97
C ASN A 25 33.15 -5.80 12.57
N ILE A 26 33.76 -6.65 11.74
CA ILE A 26 33.39 -8.07 11.63
C ILE A 26 34.70 -8.87 11.47
N LEU A 27 35.34 -9.20 12.56
CA LEU A 27 36.34 -10.26 12.61
C LEU A 27 36.11 -11.10 13.87
N LEU A 28 35.82 -12.34 13.60
CA LEU A 28 35.76 -13.53 14.44
C LEU A 28 36.82 -13.55 15.53
N ASP A 29 36.40 -13.83 16.76
CA ASP A 29 37.28 -14.33 17.79
C ASP A 29 37.04 -15.83 18.01
N VAL A 30 38.03 -16.62 17.65
CA VAL A 30 38.15 -18.07 17.94
C VAL A 30 39.19 -18.23 19.00
N GLY A 31 38.73 -18.56 20.20
CA GLY A 31 39.36 -19.42 21.18
C GLY A 31 40.73 -19.10 21.77
N LYS A 32 40.77 -18.92 23.08
CA LYS A 32 41.72 -19.60 24.00
C LYS A 32 41.19 -19.56 25.43
N GLU A 33 41.10 -20.74 26.00
CA GLU A 33 40.93 -21.00 27.45
C GLU A 33 42.18 -20.57 28.21
N GLU A 34 41.98 -19.93 29.38
CA GLU A 34 42.87 -20.08 30.56
C GLU A 34 42.12 -19.65 31.83
N ASP A 35 42.35 -20.44 32.87
CA ASP A 35 41.69 -20.53 34.18
C ASP A 35 41.95 -19.37 35.16
N GLN A 36 41.05 -19.37 36.20
CA GLN A 36 41.17 -18.84 37.58
C GLN A 36 40.82 -17.35 37.81
N ASP A 37 39.89 -16.95 38.61
CA ASP A 37 39.65 -17.16 40.05
C ASP A 37 38.35 -16.41 40.50
N GLU A 38 37.75 -16.91 41.55
CA GLU A 38 36.51 -16.46 42.20
C GLU A 38 36.55 -15.01 42.69
N THR A 39 35.48 -14.24 42.48
CA THR A 39 34.70 -13.55 43.54
C THR A 39 33.52 -12.73 42.98
N SER A 40 32.35 -12.94 43.64
CA SER A 40 31.17 -12.04 43.71
C SER A 40 30.42 -11.69 42.40
N GLN A 41 29.33 -12.40 42.17
CA GLN A 41 28.33 -12.17 41.14
C GLN A 41 27.39 -10.98 41.46
N PRO A 42 27.02 -10.16 40.42
CA PRO A 42 25.65 -9.73 40.25
C PRO A 42 24.96 -10.66 39.20
N ILE A 43 23.75 -11.03 39.50
CA ILE A 43 22.86 -11.87 38.69
C ILE A 43 22.80 -11.36 37.26
N ARG A 44 23.50 -12.06 36.35
CA ARG A 44 23.33 -11.84 34.89
C ARG A 44 22.07 -12.60 34.44
N ASN A 45 21.11 -11.87 33.89
CA ASN A 45 20.05 -12.47 33.12
C ASN A 45 20.65 -13.40 32.04
N PRO A 46 20.05 -14.55 31.76
CA PRO A 46 20.54 -15.46 30.73
C PRO A 46 20.55 -14.74 29.35
N PRO A 47 21.50 -15.06 28.45
CA PRO A 47 21.54 -14.49 27.12
C PRO A 47 20.19 -14.74 26.45
N GLY A 48 19.58 -13.66 25.94
CA GLY A 48 18.27 -13.71 25.36
C GLY A 48 18.23 -14.82 24.31
N LEU A 49 17.34 -15.77 24.50
CA LEU A 49 16.94 -16.72 23.47
C LEU A 49 16.64 -15.90 22.20
N CYS A 50 17.40 -16.11 21.13
CA CYS A 50 17.03 -15.63 19.82
C CYS A 50 15.64 -16.17 19.52
N TYR A 51 14.63 -15.33 19.68
CA TYR A 51 13.26 -15.66 19.31
C TYR A 51 13.20 -15.73 17.80
N ILE A 52 13.20 -16.95 17.27
CA ILE A 52 12.86 -17.19 15.87
C ILE A 52 11.34 -17.02 15.79
N PRO A 53 10.82 -16.00 15.11
CA PRO A 53 9.38 -15.82 14.99
C PRO A 53 8.76 -17.10 14.43
N ARG A 54 7.87 -17.71 15.17
CA ARG A 54 7.15 -18.91 14.72
C ARG A 54 6.20 -18.47 13.60
N ARG A 55 6.27 -19.13 12.45
CA ARG A 55 5.38 -18.88 11.32
C ARG A 55 3.93 -19.02 11.80
N LEU A 56 3.11 -18.00 11.53
CA LEU A 56 1.67 -18.06 11.80
C LEU A 56 1.01 -18.90 10.69
N VAL A 57 0.62 -20.09 11.03
CA VAL A 57 -0.02 -21.06 10.13
C VAL A 57 -1.35 -21.50 10.71
N VAL A 58 -2.33 -21.77 9.86
CA VAL A 58 -3.60 -22.34 10.28
C VAL A 58 -3.56 -23.87 10.25
N PRO A 59 -4.30 -24.56 11.13
CA PRO A 59 -4.36 -26.02 11.12
C PRO A 59 -4.90 -26.57 9.80
N ALA A 60 -4.32 -27.64 9.28
CA ALA A 60 -4.80 -28.30 8.06
C ALA A 60 -6.28 -28.77 8.15
N GLY A 61 -6.78 -29.02 9.36
CA GLY A 61 -8.19 -29.39 9.62
C GLY A 61 -9.19 -28.23 9.53
N LEU A 62 -8.73 -26.97 9.31
CA LEU A 62 -9.64 -25.82 9.17
C LEU A 62 -10.52 -25.89 7.90
N GLY A 63 -10.16 -26.74 6.94
CA GLY A 63 -10.82 -26.84 5.64
C GLY A 63 -10.14 -25.93 4.61
N GLY A 64 -10.87 -25.55 3.54
CA GLY A 64 -10.33 -24.82 2.42
C GLY A 64 -9.72 -25.74 1.35
N THR A 65 -9.18 -25.14 0.29
CA THR A 65 -8.59 -25.83 -0.85
C THR A 65 -7.10 -25.52 -0.93
N PRO A 66 -6.19 -26.52 -0.92
CA PRO A 66 -4.76 -26.27 -1.14
C PRO A 66 -4.53 -25.57 -2.47
N ILE A 67 -3.53 -24.68 -2.51
CA ILE A 67 -3.13 -24.04 -3.76
C ILE A 67 -2.62 -25.08 -4.76
N THR A 68 -2.98 -24.90 -6.03
CA THR A 68 -2.49 -25.77 -7.11
C THR A 68 -1.21 -25.19 -7.70
N HIS A 69 -0.39 -26.09 -8.31
CA HIS A 69 0.84 -25.68 -9.02
C HIS A 69 0.54 -24.62 -10.09
N GLN A 70 -0.47 -24.85 -10.91
CA GLN A 70 -0.88 -23.91 -11.94
C GLN A 70 -1.19 -22.52 -11.37
N LEU A 71 -1.93 -22.45 -10.26
CA LEU A 71 -2.28 -21.17 -9.63
C LEU A 71 -1.06 -20.48 -9.03
N THR A 72 -0.07 -21.20 -8.47
CA THR A 72 1.16 -20.59 -7.98
C THR A 72 1.97 -19.93 -9.09
N GLU A 73 2.10 -20.57 -10.24
CA GLU A 73 2.75 -19.98 -11.42
C GLU A 73 1.98 -18.76 -11.93
N ASP A 74 0.67 -18.88 -12.05
CA ASP A 74 -0.19 -17.82 -12.56
C ASP A 74 -0.19 -16.58 -11.65
N LEU A 75 -0.20 -16.76 -10.33
CA LEU A 75 -0.03 -15.68 -9.35
C LEU A 75 1.30 -14.95 -9.55
N ARG A 76 2.40 -15.67 -9.76
CA ARG A 76 3.70 -15.05 -10.00
C ARG A 76 3.78 -14.33 -11.34
N ARG A 77 3.23 -14.90 -12.39
CA ARG A 77 3.18 -14.24 -13.71
C ARG A 77 2.37 -12.94 -13.63
N VAL A 78 1.22 -12.94 -12.96
CA VAL A 78 0.39 -11.75 -12.79
C VAL A 78 1.06 -10.70 -11.89
N LEU A 79 1.77 -11.14 -10.86
CA LEU A 79 2.48 -10.22 -9.95
C LEU A 79 3.75 -9.65 -10.59
N PHE A 80 4.61 -10.49 -11.13
CA PHE A 80 5.99 -10.13 -11.48
C PHE A 80 6.31 -10.21 -12.98
N GLY A 81 5.38 -10.66 -13.83
CA GLY A 81 5.62 -10.93 -15.24
C GLY A 81 6.36 -12.24 -15.52
N GLY A 82 6.76 -13.00 -14.49
CA GLY A 82 7.50 -14.26 -14.62
C GLY A 82 7.41 -15.10 -13.34
N THR A 83 7.91 -16.35 -13.40
CA THR A 83 7.82 -17.34 -12.31
C THR A 83 9.04 -17.37 -11.38
N PHE A 84 10.13 -16.69 -11.75
CA PHE A 84 11.40 -16.73 -11.00
C PHE A 84 11.53 -15.65 -9.91
N HIS A 85 10.74 -14.59 -10.00
CA HIS A 85 10.79 -13.52 -9.03
C HIS A 85 10.08 -13.89 -7.74
N LEU A 86 10.67 -13.46 -6.62
CA LEU A 86 10.18 -13.67 -5.27
C LEU A 86 10.05 -12.32 -4.56
N PHE A 87 9.13 -12.24 -3.61
CA PHE A 87 9.07 -11.10 -2.71
C PHE A 87 10.38 -10.96 -1.93
N ASN A 88 10.94 -9.76 -1.92
CA ASN A 88 12.13 -9.42 -1.15
C ASN A 88 11.82 -9.37 0.36
N HIS A 89 12.86 -9.14 1.16
CA HIS A 89 12.74 -9.12 2.62
C HIS A 89 11.78 -8.04 3.14
N GLU A 90 11.72 -6.87 2.51
CA GLU A 90 10.82 -5.76 2.89
C GLU A 90 9.35 -6.18 2.77
N TRP A 91 8.98 -6.78 1.64
CA TRP A 91 7.64 -7.31 1.43
C TRP A 91 7.27 -8.41 2.42
N ARG A 92 8.23 -9.32 2.71
CA ARG A 92 8.01 -10.43 3.64
C ARG A 92 7.79 -9.98 5.09
N LYS A 93 8.35 -8.83 5.47
CA LYS A 93 8.15 -8.21 6.79
C LYS A 93 6.90 -7.35 6.87
N SER A 94 6.28 -7.01 5.76
CA SER A 94 5.16 -6.08 5.75
C SER A 94 3.87 -6.73 6.26
N PHE A 95 3.23 -6.09 7.21
CA PHE A 95 1.96 -6.47 7.81
C PHE A 95 1.16 -5.24 8.22
N PHE A 96 -0.08 -5.40 8.68
CA PHE A 96 -0.95 -4.28 9.04
C PHE A 96 -0.86 -3.98 10.53
N ARG A 97 0.15 -3.21 10.92
CA ARG A 97 0.38 -2.80 12.31
C ARG A 97 -0.25 -1.44 12.57
N PHE A 98 -1.08 -1.36 13.62
CA PHE A 98 -1.55 -0.07 14.13
C PHE A 98 -0.43 0.64 14.91
N ARG A 99 -0.51 1.97 14.93
CA ARG A 99 0.41 2.79 15.71
C ARG A 99 0.20 2.57 17.20
N GLU A 100 1.32 2.40 17.90
CA GLU A 100 1.34 2.26 19.34
C GLU A 100 1.88 3.54 19.98
N GLY A 101 1.39 3.87 21.18
CA GLY A 101 1.90 4.98 21.99
C GLY A 101 1.39 6.38 21.61
N ASP A 102 0.68 6.52 20.51
CA ASP A 102 0.06 7.78 20.06
C ASP A 102 -1.47 7.68 20.09
N PRO A 103 -2.17 8.08 21.17
CA PRO A 103 -3.63 7.98 21.26
C PRO A 103 -4.38 8.68 20.14
N GLU A 104 -3.84 9.78 19.63
CA GLU A 104 -4.42 10.52 18.50
C GLU A 104 -4.33 9.78 17.16
N LEU A 105 -3.44 8.80 17.04
CA LEU A 105 -3.20 7.98 15.86
C LEU A 105 -3.53 6.50 16.10
N SER A 106 -4.29 6.17 17.13
CA SER A 106 -4.68 4.78 17.44
C SER A 106 -5.49 4.12 16.32
N TYR A 107 -6.14 4.89 15.45
CA TYR A 107 -6.83 4.41 14.24
C TYR A 107 -5.91 4.13 13.05
N ALA A 108 -4.65 4.50 13.15
CA ALA A 108 -3.76 4.64 12.02
C ALA A 108 -2.79 3.45 11.91
N LEU A 109 -2.59 2.96 10.69
CA LEU A 109 -1.58 1.95 10.38
C LEU A 109 -0.20 2.61 10.24
N GLU A 110 0.80 1.98 10.79
CA GLU A 110 2.20 2.30 10.52
C GLU A 110 2.63 1.65 9.20
N ALA A 111 3.32 2.40 8.37
CA ALA A 111 3.83 1.91 7.10
C ALA A 111 5.30 2.29 6.91
N ASP A 112 6.10 1.30 6.54
CA ASP A 112 7.48 1.52 6.14
C ASP A 112 7.55 2.01 4.68
N ARG A 113 8.56 2.80 4.37
CA ARG A 113 8.85 3.18 2.97
C ARG A 113 9.25 1.93 2.20
N GLY A 114 8.49 1.61 1.15
CA GLY A 114 8.72 0.43 0.32
C GLY A 114 7.52 0.10 -0.55
N GLY A 115 7.61 -0.98 -1.32
CA GLY A 115 6.56 -1.35 -2.28
C GLY A 115 5.21 -1.67 -1.64
N ALA A 116 5.20 -2.18 -0.42
CA ALA A 116 3.98 -2.49 0.33
C ALA A 116 3.23 -1.26 0.86
N TRP A 117 3.89 -0.11 0.94
CA TRP A 117 3.30 1.15 1.46
C TRP A 117 1.99 1.54 0.77
N ALA A 118 1.94 1.40 -0.55
CA ALA A 118 0.74 1.67 -1.34
C ALA A 118 -0.47 0.86 -0.84
N ILE A 119 -0.29 -0.45 -0.62
CA ILE A 119 -1.35 -1.35 -0.14
C ILE A 119 -1.77 -0.96 1.28
N GLN A 120 -0.81 -0.69 2.17
CA GLN A 120 -1.09 -0.29 3.54
C GLN A 120 -1.91 1.02 3.59
N MET A 121 -1.62 2.00 2.73
CA MET A 121 -2.38 3.26 2.68
C MET A 121 -3.77 3.10 2.06
N VAL A 122 -3.99 2.18 1.12
CA VAL A 122 -5.35 1.87 0.67
C VAL A 122 -6.18 1.21 1.79
N VAL A 123 -5.59 0.26 2.51
CA VAL A 123 -6.26 -0.37 3.68
C VAL A 123 -6.51 0.67 4.76
N GLN A 124 -5.57 1.59 5.04
CA GLN A 124 -5.76 2.73 5.95
C GLN A 124 -6.94 3.61 5.55
N ALA A 125 -7.06 3.94 4.26
CA ALA A 125 -8.18 4.73 3.75
C ALA A 125 -9.53 4.01 3.96
N ARG A 126 -9.59 2.69 3.79
CA ARG A 126 -10.79 1.89 4.07
C ARG A 126 -11.10 1.79 5.57
N ILE A 127 -10.09 1.69 6.44
CA ILE A 127 -10.26 1.76 7.89
C ILE A 127 -10.91 3.10 8.27
N ILE A 128 -10.39 4.22 7.77
CA ILE A 128 -10.95 5.56 8.03
C ILE A 128 -12.41 5.64 7.52
N ARG A 129 -12.65 5.15 6.30
CA ARG A 129 -14.00 5.12 5.73
C ARG A 129 -14.97 4.32 6.62
N TYR A 130 -14.58 3.12 7.08
CA TYR A 130 -15.37 2.28 7.96
C TYR A 130 -15.68 2.97 9.30
N LEU A 131 -14.66 3.50 9.96
CA LEU A 131 -14.81 4.15 11.27
C LEU A 131 -15.68 5.41 11.21
N LEU A 132 -15.54 6.22 10.17
CA LEU A 132 -16.26 7.47 10.04
C LEU A 132 -17.69 7.30 9.49
N PHE A 133 -17.91 6.36 8.58
CA PHE A 133 -19.14 6.37 7.80
C PHE A 133 -20.00 5.11 7.92
N ASP A 134 -19.44 3.97 8.34
CA ASP A 134 -20.21 2.75 8.58
C ASP A 134 -20.54 2.57 10.06
N GLN A 135 -19.56 2.63 10.93
CA GLN A 135 -19.74 2.41 12.37
C GLN A 135 -20.61 3.49 13.02
N GLN A 136 -20.55 4.73 12.51
CA GLN A 136 -21.25 5.90 13.08
C GLN A 136 -22.48 6.32 12.25
N ALA A 137 -23.08 5.41 11.51
CA ALA A 137 -24.20 5.68 10.59
C ALA A 137 -25.49 6.29 11.23
N GLY A 138 -25.46 6.71 12.49
CA GLY A 138 -26.54 7.38 13.19
C GLY A 138 -26.13 8.64 13.97
N SER A 139 -24.87 9.08 13.91
CA SER A 139 -24.38 10.24 14.62
C SER A 139 -24.19 11.43 13.67
N ASP A 140 -24.90 12.53 13.91
CA ASP A 140 -24.78 13.79 13.15
C ASP A 140 -23.43 14.53 13.35
N ARG A 141 -22.57 14.06 14.23
CA ARG A 141 -21.29 14.68 14.55
C ARG A 141 -20.14 13.68 14.43
N GLN A 142 -19.64 13.52 13.21
CA GLN A 142 -18.36 12.89 12.99
C GLN A 142 -17.25 13.84 13.47
N THR A 143 -16.47 13.39 14.43
CA THR A 143 -15.36 14.18 14.99
C THR A 143 -14.08 13.35 14.96
N LEU A 144 -12.91 14.00 14.85
CA LEU A 144 -11.63 13.31 15.00
C LEU A 144 -11.51 12.62 16.38
N LEU A 145 -12.24 13.10 17.38
CA LEU A 145 -12.24 12.49 18.71
C LEU A 145 -12.74 11.04 18.68
N SER A 146 -13.62 10.69 17.75
CA SER A 146 -14.10 9.31 17.59
C SER A 146 -13.06 8.34 17.01
N LEU A 147 -11.97 8.85 16.46
CA LEU A 147 -10.84 8.06 15.97
C LEU A 147 -9.71 7.92 16.99
N ARG A 148 -9.83 8.60 18.15
CA ARG A 148 -8.82 8.57 19.21
C ARG A 148 -9.10 7.44 20.19
N ASP A 149 -8.06 7.02 20.88
CA ASP A 149 -8.13 6.07 22.00
C ASP A 149 -8.82 4.74 21.64
N MET A 150 -8.68 4.28 20.39
CA MET A 150 -9.26 3.01 19.95
C MET A 150 -8.58 1.84 20.65
N GLY A 151 -9.41 0.94 21.19
CA GLY A 151 -8.95 -0.31 21.78
C GLY A 151 -8.55 -1.34 20.70
N GLN A 152 -7.77 -2.33 21.09
CA GLN A 152 -7.29 -3.39 20.20
C GLN A 152 -8.42 -4.11 19.44
N GLN A 153 -9.53 -4.37 20.11
CA GLN A 153 -10.69 -5.05 19.49
C GLN A 153 -11.33 -4.18 18.39
N GLU A 154 -11.42 -2.88 18.60
CA GLU A 154 -11.95 -1.94 17.59
C GLU A 154 -11.02 -1.84 16.38
N GLN A 155 -9.69 -1.78 16.62
CA GLN A 155 -8.67 -1.81 15.59
C GLN A 155 -8.76 -3.08 14.74
N GLN A 156 -8.85 -4.25 15.37
CA GLN A 156 -8.98 -5.55 14.69
C GLN A 156 -10.26 -5.63 13.87
N THR A 157 -11.38 -5.14 14.42
CA THR A 157 -12.68 -5.11 13.73
C THR A 157 -12.62 -4.19 12.50
N ALA A 158 -12.02 -3.00 12.64
CA ALA A 158 -11.86 -2.05 11.54
C ALA A 158 -10.94 -2.60 10.44
N LEU A 159 -9.86 -3.27 10.82
CA LEU A 159 -8.96 -3.93 9.87
C LEU A 159 -9.68 -5.06 9.14
N ALA A 160 -10.37 -5.95 9.85
CA ALA A 160 -11.13 -7.05 9.24
C ALA A 160 -12.21 -6.53 8.26
N ALA A 161 -12.90 -5.45 8.61
CA ALA A 161 -13.85 -4.79 7.73
C ALA A 161 -13.17 -4.24 6.46
N ALA A 162 -12.04 -3.53 6.60
CA ALA A 162 -11.31 -2.95 5.48
C ALA A 162 -10.76 -4.01 4.51
N LEU A 163 -10.20 -5.11 5.03
CA LEU A 163 -9.70 -6.23 4.23
C LEU A 163 -10.84 -6.93 3.51
N SER A 164 -11.92 -7.29 4.23
CA SER A 164 -13.08 -7.98 3.64
C SER A 164 -13.78 -7.14 2.58
N ASP A 165 -13.91 -5.83 2.76
CA ASP A 165 -14.46 -4.90 1.77
C ASP A 165 -13.67 -4.93 0.46
N SER A 166 -12.34 -4.93 0.57
CA SER A 166 -11.45 -4.98 -0.61
C SER A 166 -11.59 -6.31 -1.36
N LEU A 167 -11.61 -7.43 -0.64
CA LEU A 167 -11.74 -8.75 -1.23
C LEU A 167 -13.12 -8.95 -1.87
N TRP A 168 -14.18 -8.49 -1.20
CA TRP A 168 -15.54 -8.57 -1.71
C TRP A 168 -15.73 -7.76 -2.99
N LEU A 169 -15.17 -6.55 -3.01
CA LEU A 169 -15.17 -5.70 -4.19
C LEU A 169 -14.39 -6.33 -5.36
N ALA A 170 -13.21 -6.90 -5.09
CA ALA A 170 -12.40 -7.61 -6.09
C ALA A 170 -13.13 -8.81 -6.68
N GLY A 171 -13.91 -9.52 -5.86
CA GLY A 171 -14.77 -10.63 -6.27
C GLY A 171 -16.10 -10.20 -6.91
N GLN A 172 -16.22 -8.94 -7.31
CA GLN A 172 -17.40 -8.34 -7.97
C GLN A 172 -18.69 -8.44 -7.14
N GLU A 173 -18.54 -8.43 -5.82
CA GLU A 173 -19.64 -8.52 -4.83
C GLU A 173 -20.43 -9.83 -4.89
N GLU A 174 -19.88 -10.87 -5.51
CA GLU A 174 -20.48 -12.20 -5.61
C GLU A 174 -19.80 -13.20 -4.70
N ARG A 175 -18.46 -13.19 -4.67
CA ARG A 175 -17.66 -14.10 -3.84
C ARG A 175 -16.28 -13.50 -3.55
N ALA A 176 -15.62 -13.99 -2.51
CA ALA A 176 -14.22 -13.63 -2.27
C ALA A 176 -13.45 -14.82 -1.67
N THR A 177 -12.14 -14.80 -1.84
CA THR A 177 -11.23 -15.84 -1.39
C THR A 177 -10.21 -15.25 -0.44
N VAL A 178 -10.01 -15.91 0.72
CA VAL A 178 -8.95 -15.59 1.68
C VAL A 178 -7.86 -16.66 1.56
N ALA A 179 -6.62 -16.25 1.40
CA ALA A 179 -5.44 -17.11 1.38
C ALA A 179 -4.73 -17.05 2.73
N LEU A 180 -4.52 -18.21 3.36
CA LEU A 180 -3.75 -18.33 4.61
C LEU A 180 -2.69 -19.40 4.46
N LEU A 181 -1.67 -19.37 5.32
CA LEU A 181 -0.59 -20.36 5.32
C LEU A 181 -0.96 -21.60 6.12
N THR A 182 -0.55 -22.79 5.65
CA THR A 182 -0.60 -24.05 6.38
C THR A 182 0.81 -24.60 6.60
N GLU A 183 0.92 -25.64 7.43
CA GLU A 183 2.21 -26.35 7.64
C GLU A 183 2.60 -27.20 6.44
N ASP A 184 1.63 -27.65 5.66
CA ASP A 184 1.83 -28.59 4.56
C ASP A 184 2.15 -27.86 3.26
N SER A 185 3.15 -28.35 2.53
CA SER A 185 3.44 -27.93 1.16
C SER A 185 3.10 -29.07 0.20
N TYR A 186 2.27 -28.78 -0.77
CA TYR A 186 1.79 -29.76 -1.75
C TYR A 186 2.50 -29.65 -3.11
N ILE A 187 3.48 -28.72 -3.23
CA ILE A 187 4.13 -28.38 -4.49
C ILE A 187 5.61 -28.78 -4.44
N THR A 188 6.06 -29.51 -5.45
CA THR A 188 7.45 -29.88 -5.63
C THR A 188 8.14 -28.94 -6.61
N SER A 189 9.46 -28.73 -6.41
CA SER A 189 10.29 -27.92 -7.30
C SER A 189 10.38 -28.54 -8.70
N HIS A 190 10.38 -27.70 -9.73
CA HIS A 190 10.72 -28.08 -11.10
C HIS A 190 11.47 -26.94 -11.82
N LEU A 191 11.97 -27.20 -13.04
CA LEU A 191 12.93 -26.36 -13.75
C LEU A 191 12.48 -24.91 -13.98
N ASP A 192 11.18 -24.68 -14.10
CA ASP A 192 10.63 -23.36 -14.46
C ASP A 192 10.00 -22.61 -13.28
N TYR A 193 10.20 -23.09 -12.05
CA TYR A 193 9.60 -22.53 -10.86
C TYR A 193 10.54 -22.52 -9.65
N THR A 194 10.76 -21.34 -9.06
CA THR A 194 11.57 -21.19 -7.83
C THR A 194 10.67 -21.26 -6.59
N LEU A 195 10.87 -22.26 -5.73
CA LEU A 195 10.15 -22.38 -4.47
C LEU A 195 10.52 -21.23 -3.52
N ASP A 196 9.52 -20.63 -2.88
CA ASP A 196 9.73 -19.64 -1.81
C ASP A 196 9.33 -20.16 -0.42
N THR A 197 8.84 -21.40 -0.34
CA THR A 197 8.36 -22.06 0.88
C THR A 197 7.20 -21.30 1.56
N PHE A 198 6.59 -20.37 0.87
CA PHE A 198 5.51 -19.55 1.32
C PHE A 198 4.28 -19.70 0.41
N THR A 199 4.42 -19.39 -0.88
CA THR A 199 3.31 -19.50 -1.85
C THR A 199 2.79 -20.94 -1.95
N GLU A 200 3.69 -21.92 -1.84
CA GLU A 200 3.39 -23.35 -1.96
C GLU A 200 2.59 -23.91 -0.76
N THR A 201 2.52 -23.18 0.35
CA THR A 201 1.77 -23.59 1.56
C THR A 201 0.43 -22.88 1.70
N LEU A 202 -0.01 -22.16 0.68
CA LEU A 202 -1.28 -21.44 0.72
C LEU A 202 -2.48 -22.38 0.70
N GLN A 203 -3.44 -22.07 1.55
CA GLN A 203 -4.78 -22.66 1.58
C GLN A 203 -5.81 -21.58 1.29
N LEU A 204 -6.74 -21.88 0.41
CA LEU A 204 -7.73 -20.94 -0.12
C LEU A 204 -9.11 -21.22 0.49
N PHE A 205 -9.72 -20.19 1.05
CA PHE A 205 -11.05 -20.22 1.68
C PHE A 205 -11.96 -19.29 0.90
N THR A 206 -12.97 -19.84 0.24
CA THR A 206 -13.90 -19.08 -0.60
C THR A 206 -15.24 -18.92 0.07
N PHE A 207 -15.81 -17.71 -0.01
CA PHE A 207 -17.06 -17.31 0.63
C PHE A 207 -17.98 -16.60 -0.35
N ASP A 208 -19.28 -16.87 -0.26
CA ASP A 208 -20.33 -16.26 -1.07
C ASP A 208 -21.13 -15.19 -0.29
N ARG A 209 -20.70 -14.86 0.93
CA ARG A 209 -21.31 -13.83 1.77
C ARG A 209 -20.26 -12.96 2.42
N LYS A 210 -20.43 -11.64 2.30
CA LYS A 210 -19.49 -10.66 2.88
C LYS A 210 -19.33 -10.81 4.40
N GLY A 211 -20.42 -11.07 5.13
CA GLY A 211 -20.38 -11.25 6.60
C GLY A 211 -19.51 -12.44 7.04
N ASP A 212 -19.54 -13.54 6.26
CA ASP A 212 -18.74 -14.72 6.57
C ASP A 212 -17.24 -14.47 6.35
N ILE A 213 -16.87 -13.71 5.30
CA ILE A 213 -15.49 -13.28 5.08
C ILE A 213 -15.00 -12.39 6.22
N THR A 214 -15.81 -11.39 6.61
CA THR A 214 -15.44 -10.46 7.69
C THR A 214 -15.21 -11.21 8.99
N LYS A 215 -16.09 -12.15 9.32
CA LYS A 215 -15.93 -13.00 10.49
C LYS A 215 -14.68 -13.87 10.39
N PHE A 216 -14.46 -14.54 9.26
CA PHE A 216 -13.30 -15.41 9.05
C PHE A 216 -11.98 -14.65 9.16
N ILE A 217 -11.89 -13.44 8.57
CA ILE A 217 -10.71 -12.58 8.70
C ILE A 217 -10.52 -12.13 10.14
N LEU A 218 -11.59 -11.78 10.86
CA LEU A 218 -11.50 -11.37 12.26
C LEU A 218 -11.04 -12.54 13.16
N ASP A 219 -11.53 -13.74 12.93
CA ASP A 219 -11.13 -14.95 13.68
C ASP A 219 -9.63 -15.31 13.43
N HIS A 220 -9.06 -14.89 12.29
CA HIS A 220 -7.67 -15.12 11.89
C HIS A 220 -6.87 -13.83 11.71
N ILE A 221 -7.28 -12.74 12.38
CA ILE A 221 -6.71 -11.41 12.18
C ILE A 221 -5.20 -11.36 12.46
N HIS A 222 -4.71 -12.20 13.38
CA HIS A 222 -3.31 -12.34 13.71
C HIS A 222 -2.42 -12.69 12.50
N CYS A 223 -2.95 -13.40 11.50
CA CYS A 223 -2.23 -13.69 10.26
C CYS A 223 -1.94 -12.43 9.43
N PHE A 224 -2.70 -11.36 9.64
CA PHE A 224 -2.59 -10.11 8.88
C PHE A 224 -1.92 -8.98 9.67
N ASN A 225 -2.04 -8.96 11.00
CA ASN A 225 -1.59 -7.85 11.84
C ASN A 225 -0.40 -8.18 12.75
N GLU A 226 0.22 -9.35 12.61
CA GLU A 226 1.42 -9.73 13.34
C GLU A 226 2.62 -9.96 12.39
N GLU A 227 3.83 -9.66 12.86
CA GLU A 227 5.06 -9.66 12.07
C GLU A 227 5.35 -10.98 11.33
N SER A 228 5.07 -12.11 11.97
CA SER A 228 5.31 -13.44 11.38
C SER A 228 4.21 -13.93 10.43
N GLY A 229 3.13 -13.14 10.25
CA GLY A 229 1.98 -13.52 9.42
C GLY A 229 2.16 -13.23 7.93
N HIS A 230 3.09 -12.36 7.53
CA HIS A 230 3.23 -11.86 6.17
C HIS A 230 1.95 -11.20 5.61
N GLY A 231 1.26 -10.43 6.45
CA GLY A 231 -0.13 -10.01 6.26
C GLY A 231 -0.40 -9.28 4.96
N VAL A 232 0.53 -8.43 4.47
CA VAL A 232 0.35 -7.72 3.20
C VAL A 232 0.40 -8.68 2.00
N ILE A 233 1.30 -9.67 2.01
CA ILE A 233 1.41 -10.65 0.93
C ILE A 233 0.18 -11.57 0.92
N LEU A 234 -0.28 -12.04 2.08
CA LEU A 234 -1.50 -12.84 2.19
C LEU A 234 -2.72 -12.09 1.67
N PHE A 235 -2.83 -10.81 2.03
CA PHE A 235 -3.90 -9.97 1.52
C PHE A 235 -3.82 -9.78 0.00
N LEU A 236 -2.62 -9.58 -0.56
CA LEU A 236 -2.42 -9.44 -1.99
C LEU A 236 -2.80 -10.73 -2.75
N TYR A 237 -2.39 -11.90 -2.27
CA TYR A 237 -2.81 -13.17 -2.85
C TYR A 237 -4.32 -13.37 -2.74
N SER A 238 -4.91 -13.05 -1.59
CA SER A 238 -6.36 -13.11 -1.40
C SER A 238 -7.10 -12.20 -2.38
N LEU A 239 -6.58 -11.00 -2.62
CA LEU A 239 -7.15 -10.03 -3.55
C LEU A 239 -7.16 -10.56 -5.00
N ILE A 240 -6.02 -11.10 -5.47
CA ILE A 240 -5.92 -11.67 -6.81
C ILE A 240 -6.80 -12.91 -6.96
N CYS A 241 -6.82 -13.80 -5.95
CA CYS A 241 -7.69 -14.97 -5.95
C CYS A 241 -9.18 -14.60 -5.92
N SER A 242 -9.55 -13.52 -5.24
CA SER A 242 -10.92 -13.00 -5.25
C SER A 242 -11.35 -12.47 -6.62
N ARG A 243 -10.47 -11.72 -7.30
CA ARG A 243 -10.72 -11.23 -8.67
C ARG A 243 -10.62 -12.35 -9.71
N THR A 244 -9.93 -13.40 -9.41
CA THR A 244 -9.39 -14.46 -10.26
C THR A 244 -8.24 -13.98 -11.15
N VAL A 245 -7.30 -14.88 -11.46
CA VAL A 245 -6.15 -14.55 -12.33
C VAL A 245 -6.62 -14.16 -13.73
N ASP A 246 -7.60 -14.87 -14.27
CA ASP A 246 -8.17 -14.56 -15.58
C ASP A 246 -8.87 -13.22 -15.58
N GLY A 247 -9.65 -12.89 -14.53
CA GLY A 247 -10.27 -11.59 -14.37
C GLY A 247 -9.25 -10.44 -14.29
N VAL A 248 -8.11 -10.66 -13.63
CA VAL A 248 -7.01 -9.68 -13.60
C VAL A 248 -6.41 -9.49 -14.99
N ARG A 249 -6.16 -10.58 -15.74
CA ARG A 249 -5.66 -10.52 -17.13
C ARG A 249 -6.63 -9.82 -18.06
N GLU A 250 -7.93 -10.09 -17.90
CA GLU A 250 -8.98 -9.41 -18.67
C GLU A 250 -9.10 -7.93 -18.34
N ASP A 251 -8.81 -7.49 -17.12
CA ASP A 251 -8.85 -6.07 -16.76
C ASP A 251 -7.64 -5.29 -17.31
N MET A 252 -6.49 -5.94 -17.51
CA MET A 252 -5.29 -5.30 -18.06
C MET A 252 -5.42 -5.03 -19.57
N ASP A 253 -4.57 -4.16 -20.07
CA ASP A 253 -4.45 -3.84 -21.51
C ASP A 253 -3.02 -4.09 -22.00
N SER A 254 -2.72 -3.69 -23.24
CA SER A 254 -1.40 -3.89 -23.85
C SER A 254 -0.27 -3.12 -23.16
N THR A 255 -0.57 -2.15 -22.30
CA THR A 255 0.43 -1.31 -21.61
C THR A 255 0.99 -1.97 -20.35
N THR A 256 0.25 -2.95 -19.76
CA THR A 256 0.62 -3.55 -18.49
C THR A 256 0.28 -5.03 -18.47
N SER A 257 1.28 -5.88 -18.26
CA SER A 257 1.15 -7.35 -18.20
C SER A 257 1.24 -7.92 -16.79
N HIS A 258 1.65 -7.11 -15.80
CA HIS A 258 1.84 -7.54 -14.41
C HIS A 258 1.63 -6.39 -13.42
N MET A 259 1.45 -6.71 -12.15
CA MET A 259 1.01 -5.75 -11.12
C MET A 259 2.14 -5.06 -10.36
N LEU A 260 3.34 -5.64 -10.35
CA LEU A 260 4.50 -5.14 -9.63
C LEU A 260 5.66 -4.95 -10.59
N HIS A 261 6.37 -3.84 -10.51
CA HIS A 261 7.60 -3.64 -11.26
C HIS A 261 8.79 -3.44 -10.33
N LEU A 262 9.97 -3.85 -10.78
CA LEU A 262 11.20 -3.71 -10.03
C LEU A 262 11.72 -2.27 -10.18
N SER A 263 11.87 -1.57 -9.06
CA SER A 263 12.44 -0.23 -8.98
C SER A 263 13.46 -0.17 -7.85
N LEU A 264 14.69 0.23 -8.15
CA LEU A 264 15.79 0.37 -7.17
C LEU A 264 15.98 -0.87 -6.26
N GLY A 265 15.78 -2.08 -6.82
CA GLY A 265 15.97 -3.34 -6.09
C GLY A 265 14.76 -3.78 -5.24
N SER A 266 13.67 -3.02 -5.22
CA SER A 266 12.42 -3.40 -4.56
C SER A 266 11.25 -3.43 -5.57
N PHE A 267 10.24 -4.27 -5.29
CA PHE A 267 9.02 -4.29 -6.07
C PHE A 267 8.08 -3.19 -5.61
N VAL A 268 7.58 -2.40 -6.56
CA VAL A 268 6.59 -1.34 -6.33
C VAL A 268 5.31 -1.61 -7.12
N CYS A 269 4.20 -1.08 -6.62
CA CYS A 269 2.88 -1.33 -7.20
C CYS A 269 2.69 -0.56 -8.53
N HIS A 270 2.25 -1.27 -9.58
CA HIS A 270 1.71 -0.65 -10.77
C HIS A 270 0.32 -0.04 -10.50
N GLN A 271 -0.11 0.90 -11.35
CA GLN A 271 -1.44 1.50 -11.26
C GLN A 271 -2.57 0.46 -11.35
N ALA A 272 -2.38 -0.63 -12.11
CA ALA A 272 -3.33 -1.73 -12.20
C ALA A 272 -3.65 -2.36 -10.83
N LEU A 273 -2.64 -2.54 -9.98
CA LEU A 273 -2.84 -3.03 -8.61
C LEU A 273 -3.58 -2.00 -7.74
N MET A 274 -3.23 -0.71 -7.88
CA MET A 274 -3.93 0.36 -7.18
C MET A 274 -5.41 0.40 -7.55
N ASN A 275 -5.72 0.28 -8.84
CA ASN A 275 -7.10 0.27 -9.31
C ASN A 275 -7.86 -1.00 -8.87
N LEU A 276 -7.19 -2.16 -8.81
CA LEU A 276 -7.78 -3.38 -8.24
C LEU A 276 -8.17 -3.18 -6.77
N LEU A 277 -7.29 -2.58 -5.97
CA LEU A 277 -7.55 -2.26 -4.56
C LEU A 277 -8.69 -1.24 -4.38
N LEU A 278 -8.78 -0.23 -5.25
CA LEU A 278 -9.72 0.89 -5.12
C LEU A 278 -11.10 0.58 -5.75
N THR A 279 -11.12 -0.15 -6.88
CA THR A 279 -12.32 -0.33 -7.72
C THR A 279 -12.71 -1.79 -7.95
N GLY A 280 -11.90 -2.75 -7.48
CA GLY A 280 -12.11 -4.18 -7.69
C GLY A 280 -11.73 -4.68 -9.09
N ARG A 281 -11.10 -3.84 -9.93
CA ARG A 281 -10.63 -4.17 -11.28
C ARG A 281 -9.21 -3.70 -11.52
N ALA A 282 -8.40 -4.54 -12.14
CA ALA A 282 -6.99 -4.28 -12.41
C ALA A 282 -6.77 -3.47 -13.71
N CYS A 283 -7.59 -2.45 -13.98
CA CYS A 283 -7.41 -1.58 -15.14
C CYS A 283 -6.14 -0.72 -14.96
N PRO A 284 -5.27 -0.60 -16.00
CA PRO A 284 -3.99 0.10 -15.88
C PRO A 284 -4.09 1.63 -15.81
N GLN A 285 -5.17 2.22 -16.35
CA GLN A 285 -5.27 3.66 -16.53
C GLN A 285 -6.13 4.31 -15.45
N VAL A 286 -5.90 5.63 -15.21
CA VAL A 286 -6.61 6.43 -14.19
C VAL A 286 -7.76 7.26 -14.73
N PHE A 287 -7.95 7.31 -16.06
CA PHE A 287 -9.09 7.99 -16.69
C PHE A 287 -10.38 7.13 -16.59
N ASN A 288 -11.53 7.74 -16.89
CA ASN A 288 -12.81 7.04 -16.86
C ASN A 288 -13.07 6.27 -18.16
N GLY A 289 -13.53 5.03 -18.05
CA GLY A 289 -13.99 4.23 -19.18
C GLY A 289 -12.86 3.61 -19.99
N THR A 290 -13.14 3.32 -21.27
CA THR A 290 -12.21 2.68 -22.21
C THR A 290 -11.94 3.64 -23.36
N LEU A 291 -10.67 3.78 -23.75
CA LEU A 291 -10.25 4.63 -24.87
C LEU A 291 -9.88 3.74 -26.06
N SER A 292 -10.64 3.87 -27.15
CA SER A 292 -10.45 3.09 -28.38
C SER A 292 -9.76 3.86 -29.50
N SER A 293 -9.55 5.17 -29.33
CA SER A 293 -8.92 6.05 -30.32
C SER A 293 -7.85 6.92 -29.65
N GLY A 294 -6.77 7.21 -30.35
CA GLY A 294 -5.73 8.16 -29.93
C GLY A 294 -6.20 9.62 -30.01
N GLU A 295 -5.32 10.55 -29.60
CA GLU A 295 -5.60 12.00 -29.66
C GLU A 295 -5.85 12.51 -31.08
N ASP A 296 -5.24 11.89 -32.08
CA ASP A 296 -5.40 12.21 -33.49
C ASP A 296 -6.70 11.60 -34.12
N GLY A 297 -7.53 10.91 -33.33
CA GLY A 297 -8.75 10.22 -33.78
C GLY A 297 -8.51 8.88 -34.46
N GLU A 298 -7.25 8.45 -34.62
CA GLU A 298 -6.93 7.15 -35.19
C GLU A 298 -7.27 6.03 -34.20
N PRO A 299 -7.82 4.88 -34.67
CA PRO A 299 -8.15 3.76 -33.83
C PRO A 299 -6.87 3.15 -33.23
N LEU A 300 -6.89 2.91 -31.92
CA LEU A 300 -5.82 2.19 -31.23
C LEU A 300 -5.84 0.70 -31.62
N GLU A 301 -4.66 0.10 -31.76
CA GLU A 301 -4.52 -1.33 -32.03
C GLU A 301 -5.16 -2.18 -30.91
N SER A 302 -5.04 -1.72 -29.67
CA SER A 302 -5.70 -2.29 -28.50
C SER A 302 -6.28 -1.17 -27.64
N PRO A 303 -7.55 -1.26 -27.20
CA PRO A 303 -8.17 -0.26 -26.34
C PRO A 303 -7.44 -0.12 -25.00
N LEU A 304 -7.25 1.12 -24.55
CA LEU A 304 -6.73 1.41 -23.21
C LEU A 304 -7.85 1.32 -22.18
N LYS A 305 -7.60 0.63 -21.06
CA LYS A 305 -8.63 0.34 -20.06
C LYS A 305 -8.45 1.21 -18.81
N GLY A 306 -9.37 2.13 -18.61
CA GLY A 306 -9.48 2.98 -17.45
C GLY A 306 -10.57 2.51 -16.48
N VAL A 307 -10.91 3.36 -15.52
CA VAL A 307 -11.82 3.06 -14.43
C VAL A 307 -13.27 3.04 -14.91
N LEU A 308 -14.01 1.96 -14.62
CA LEU A 308 -15.37 1.74 -15.11
C LEU A 308 -16.45 2.15 -14.11
N SER A 309 -16.11 2.24 -12.80
CA SER A 309 -17.07 2.55 -11.75
C SER A 309 -16.44 3.37 -10.63
N ARG A 310 -17.27 4.17 -9.95
CA ARG A 310 -16.86 4.97 -8.80
C ARG A 310 -16.70 4.09 -7.58
N GLY A 311 -15.50 4.11 -6.97
CA GLY A 311 -15.21 3.43 -5.72
C GLY A 311 -15.65 4.19 -4.47
N ASP A 312 -15.56 3.55 -3.32
CA ASP A 312 -15.79 4.18 -2.01
C ASP A 312 -14.66 5.13 -1.62
N VAL A 313 -13.43 4.78 -1.98
CA VAL A 313 -12.20 5.54 -1.75
C VAL A 313 -11.69 6.06 -3.09
N GLY A 314 -11.27 7.32 -3.12
CA GLY A 314 -10.74 7.97 -4.31
C GLY A 314 -9.22 7.87 -4.45
N TYR A 315 -8.73 8.47 -5.53
CA TYR A 315 -7.31 8.54 -5.82
C TYR A 315 -6.93 9.89 -6.41
N LEU A 316 -5.88 10.49 -5.85
CA LEU A 316 -5.26 11.71 -6.36
C LEU A 316 -3.77 11.43 -6.56
N THR A 317 -3.17 12.00 -7.60
CA THR A 317 -1.75 11.87 -7.85
C THR A 317 -1.15 13.15 -8.39
N TRP A 318 0.09 13.39 -8.01
CA TRP A 318 0.92 14.46 -8.52
C TRP A 318 2.39 14.07 -8.40
N SER A 319 3.18 14.40 -9.40
CA SER A 319 4.61 14.19 -9.41
C SER A 319 5.30 15.41 -10.01
N GLN A 320 6.30 15.91 -9.32
CA GLN A 320 7.11 17.03 -9.81
C GLN A 320 7.77 16.70 -11.14
N GLU A 321 8.36 15.51 -11.26
CA GLU A 321 9.02 15.06 -12.50
C GLU A 321 8.03 15.02 -13.69
N GLN A 322 6.82 14.51 -13.47
CA GLN A 322 5.78 14.45 -14.50
C GLN A 322 5.24 15.84 -14.86
N MET A 323 5.12 16.74 -13.86
CA MET A 323 4.75 18.14 -14.10
C MET A 323 5.80 18.86 -14.95
N GLU A 324 7.08 18.71 -14.63
CA GLU A 324 8.18 19.31 -15.39
C GLU A 324 8.27 18.82 -16.85
N ARG A 325 7.82 17.57 -17.08
CA ARG A 325 7.74 16.97 -18.43
C ARG A 325 6.42 17.20 -19.14
N ASP A 326 5.46 17.87 -18.49
CA ASP A 326 4.09 18.08 -19.00
C ASP A 326 3.34 16.76 -19.32
N VAL A 327 3.54 15.74 -18.49
CA VAL A 327 2.94 14.40 -18.65
C VAL A 327 2.17 13.94 -17.41
N LEU A 328 1.58 14.89 -16.66
CA LEU A 328 0.75 14.55 -15.51
C LEU A 328 -0.47 13.72 -15.95
N PRO A 329 -0.75 12.59 -15.29
CA PRO A 329 -1.87 11.75 -15.65
C PRO A 329 -3.21 12.44 -15.39
N GLN A 330 -4.11 12.38 -16.36
CA GLN A 330 -5.47 12.89 -16.24
C GLN A 330 -6.35 11.92 -15.45
N VAL A 331 -6.37 12.08 -14.13
CA VAL A 331 -7.22 11.27 -13.25
C VAL A 331 -8.69 11.56 -13.51
N GLY A 332 -9.46 10.53 -13.78
CA GLY A 332 -10.90 10.64 -14.07
C GLY A 332 -11.75 10.97 -12.83
N SER A 333 -12.96 11.48 -13.07
CA SER A 333 -13.89 11.86 -12.01
C SER A 333 -14.33 10.68 -11.12
N MET A 334 -14.31 9.45 -11.65
CA MET A 334 -14.64 8.25 -10.85
C MET A 334 -13.65 8.03 -9.69
N LEU A 335 -12.39 8.40 -9.87
CA LEU A 335 -11.37 8.38 -8.84
C LEU A 335 -11.29 9.68 -8.04
N LYS A 336 -11.41 10.86 -8.71
CA LYS A 336 -11.36 12.17 -8.03
C LYS A 336 -12.56 12.42 -7.11
N THR A 337 -13.73 11.84 -7.43
CA THR A 337 -14.98 12.03 -6.69
C THR A 337 -15.55 10.67 -6.26
N PRO A 338 -14.99 10.03 -5.23
CA PRO A 338 -15.47 8.75 -4.70
C PRO A 338 -16.85 8.88 -4.03
N ARG A 339 -17.37 7.77 -3.50
CA ARG A 339 -18.63 7.77 -2.74
C ARG A 339 -18.49 8.39 -1.34
N PHE A 340 -17.30 8.32 -0.75
CA PHE A 340 -16.98 8.91 0.54
C PHE A 340 -15.79 9.86 0.40
N PRO A 341 -15.70 10.93 1.20
CA PRO A 341 -14.62 11.91 1.13
C PRO A 341 -13.32 11.39 1.75
N VAL A 342 -12.79 10.32 1.16
CA VAL A 342 -11.53 9.66 1.53
C VAL A 342 -10.75 9.36 0.25
N TRP A 343 -9.49 9.77 0.18
CA TRP A 343 -8.61 9.57 -0.97
C TRP A 343 -7.29 8.96 -0.55
N VAL A 344 -6.78 8.07 -1.36
CA VAL A 344 -5.36 7.72 -1.37
C VAL A 344 -4.65 8.71 -2.27
N CYS A 345 -3.58 9.31 -1.79
CA CYS A 345 -2.73 10.22 -2.55
C CYS A 345 -1.41 9.53 -2.89
N CYS A 346 -0.98 9.64 -4.16
CA CYS A 346 0.35 9.27 -4.61
C CYS A 346 1.11 10.54 -4.98
N ILE A 347 2.09 10.90 -4.16
CA ILE A 347 2.84 12.15 -4.26
C ILE A 347 4.32 11.82 -4.42
N ASN A 348 4.91 12.08 -5.59
CA ASN A 348 6.31 11.72 -5.87
C ASN A 348 6.62 10.26 -5.48
N SER A 349 5.73 9.30 -5.84
CA SER A 349 5.79 7.88 -5.47
C SER A 349 5.65 7.57 -3.97
N SER A 350 5.29 8.53 -3.15
CA SER A 350 4.95 8.38 -1.73
C SER A 350 3.43 8.28 -1.54
N PHE A 351 2.99 7.37 -0.67
CA PHE A 351 1.56 7.14 -0.46
C PHE A 351 1.07 7.70 0.87
N SER A 352 -0.15 8.23 0.84
CA SER A 352 -0.78 8.85 2.01
C SER A 352 -2.29 8.80 1.89
N VAL A 353 -3.00 9.19 2.95
CA VAL A 353 -4.47 9.28 2.98
C VAL A 353 -4.88 10.71 3.28
N LEU A 354 -5.82 11.21 2.47
CA LEU A 354 -6.49 12.48 2.63
C LEU A 354 -7.98 12.22 2.85
N PHE A 355 -8.60 12.85 3.86
CA PHE A 355 -10.01 12.62 4.14
C PHE A 355 -10.70 13.85 4.73
N SER A 356 -12.02 13.90 4.61
CA SER A 356 -12.87 14.88 5.30
C SER A 356 -13.87 14.17 6.20
N LEU A 357 -14.23 14.82 7.31
CA LEU A 357 -15.28 14.33 8.21
C LEU A 357 -16.68 14.63 7.66
N ASN A 358 -16.79 15.55 6.71
CA ASN A 358 -18.05 15.97 6.14
C ASN A 358 -18.45 15.10 4.95
N ARG A 359 -19.36 14.16 5.16
CA ARG A 359 -19.89 13.29 4.09
C ARG A 359 -20.52 14.08 2.93
N SER A 360 -21.13 15.26 3.22
CA SER A 360 -21.79 16.09 2.21
C SER A 360 -20.82 16.86 1.31
N LEU A 361 -19.48 16.79 1.58
CA LEU A 361 -18.47 17.48 0.77
C LEU A 361 -18.56 17.12 -0.72
N LEU A 362 -18.93 15.87 -1.04
CA LEU A 362 -18.97 15.39 -2.42
C LEU A 362 -20.37 15.47 -3.07
N SER A 363 -21.40 15.82 -2.32
CA SER A 363 -22.78 15.86 -2.77
C SER A 363 -23.39 17.26 -2.78
N ASP A 364 -22.80 18.23 -2.10
CA ASP A 364 -23.25 19.61 -2.02
C ASP A 364 -22.09 20.55 -2.39
N TRP A 365 -22.15 21.13 -3.60
CA TRP A 365 -21.13 22.04 -4.11
C TRP A 365 -20.85 23.25 -3.22
N LYS A 366 -21.84 23.69 -2.42
CA LYS A 366 -21.65 24.79 -1.44
C LYS A 366 -20.69 24.40 -0.31
N ARG A 367 -20.57 23.11 -0.03
CA ARG A 367 -19.62 22.59 0.97
C ARG A 367 -18.19 22.58 0.47
N GLU A 368 -17.99 22.66 -0.84
CA GLU A 368 -16.66 22.76 -1.45
C GLU A 368 -16.12 24.21 -1.43
N HIS A 369 -16.86 25.21 -0.98
CA HIS A 369 -16.38 26.60 -0.89
C HIS A 369 -15.26 26.74 0.17
N GLN A 370 -15.54 26.28 1.39
CA GLN A 370 -14.56 26.24 2.47
C GLN A 370 -14.78 24.97 3.30
N PHE A 371 -13.75 24.15 3.43
CA PHE A 371 -13.83 22.86 4.12
C PHE A 371 -12.50 22.44 4.71
N GLN A 372 -12.54 21.35 5.52
CA GLN A 372 -11.35 20.79 6.15
C GLN A 372 -11.02 19.44 5.54
N LEU A 373 -9.72 19.24 5.28
CA LEU A 373 -9.12 17.98 4.97
C LEU A 373 -8.14 17.58 6.06
N PHE A 374 -8.03 16.27 6.27
CA PHE A 374 -7.12 15.66 7.22
C PHE A 374 -6.15 14.76 6.46
N TYR A 375 -4.87 14.82 6.83
CA TYR A 375 -3.79 14.14 6.12
C TYR A 375 -3.01 13.21 7.04
N TYR A 376 -2.75 11.99 6.55
CA TYR A 376 -1.93 10.99 7.21
C TYR A 376 -1.08 10.20 6.19
N ASN A 377 0.23 10.01 6.47
CA ASN A 377 1.17 9.40 5.52
C ASN A 377 1.75 8.03 5.97
N GLY A 378 1.34 7.50 7.11
CA GLY A 378 1.82 6.22 7.62
C GLY A 378 3.21 6.24 8.26
N GLN A 379 3.96 7.33 8.14
CA GLN A 379 5.34 7.39 8.61
C GLN A 379 5.45 7.69 10.11
N ASN A 380 6.43 7.08 10.77
CA ASN A 380 6.70 7.27 12.21
C ASN A 380 7.05 8.72 12.59
N SER A 381 7.52 9.52 11.66
CA SER A 381 7.81 10.94 11.88
C SER A 381 6.55 11.79 12.08
N GLN A 382 5.40 11.35 11.56
CA GLN A 382 4.12 12.04 11.76
C GLN A 382 3.52 11.65 13.11
N ARG A 383 3.37 12.61 14.04
CA ARG A 383 2.89 12.39 15.41
C ARG A 383 1.41 12.75 15.62
N SER A 384 0.80 13.43 14.67
CA SER A 384 -0.62 13.78 14.69
C SER A 384 -1.18 13.88 13.27
N THR A 385 -2.50 13.76 13.14
CA THR A 385 -3.18 13.99 11.88
C THR A 385 -3.09 15.47 11.53
N ALA A 386 -2.50 15.80 10.37
CA ALA A 386 -2.45 17.20 9.92
C ALA A 386 -3.84 17.66 9.45
N ARG A 387 -4.23 18.87 9.85
CA ARG A 387 -5.50 19.50 9.47
C ARG A 387 -5.24 20.64 8.50
N LEU A 388 -5.87 20.59 7.35
CA LEU A 388 -5.80 21.59 6.29
C LEU A 388 -7.15 22.28 6.15
N THR A 389 -7.16 23.60 6.00
CA THR A 389 -8.36 24.36 5.58
C THR A 389 -8.21 24.71 4.10
N ILE A 390 -9.18 24.31 3.31
CA ILE A 390 -9.22 24.51 1.86
C ILE A 390 -10.25 25.59 1.57
N ASP A 391 -9.87 26.59 0.79
CA ASP A 391 -10.75 27.66 0.33
C ASP A 391 -10.68 27.74 -1.21
N THR A 392 -11.83 27.52 -1.85
CA THR A 392 -11.96 27.57 -3.31
C THR A 392 -12.61 28.87 -3.80
N GLN A 393 -12.94 29.81 -2.90
CA GLN A 393 -13.58 31.09 -3.20
C GLN A 393 -12.60 32.27 -3.15
N SER A 394 -11.44 32.09 -2.54
CA SER A 394 -10.36 33.10 -2.52
C SER A 394 -9.79 33.31 -3.92
N ASP A 395 -8.96 34.36 -4.08
CA ASP A 395 -8.20 34.57 -5.30
C ASP A 395 -7.43 33.28 -5.66
N PRO A 396 -7.51 32.84 -6.92
CA PRO A 396 -6.85 31.61 -7.34
C PRO A 396 -5.37 31.63 -6.98
N TRP A 397 -4.89 30.52 -6.41
CA TRP A 397 -3.48 30.37 -6.13
C TRP A 397 -2.66 30.41 -7.44
N GLU A 398 -1.65 31.24 -7.47
CA GLU A 398 -0.69 31.32 -8.55
C GLU A 398 0.70 30.90 -8.05
N ALA A 399 1.44 30.18 -8.91
CA ALA A 399 2.80 29.78 -8.58
C ALA A 399 3.68 31.02 -8.37
N PRO A 400 4.47 31.10 -7.28
CA PRO A 400 5.43 32.19 -7.09
C PRO A 400 6.37 32.34 -8.30
N PRO A 401 6.84 33.57 -8.58
CA PRO A 401 7.76 33.79 -9.69
C PRO A 401 9.03 32.91 -9.51
N PRO A 402 9.63 32.44 -10.62
CA PRO A 402 10.82 31.61 -10.53
C PRO A 402 11.98 32.36 -9.86
N ASN A 403 12.49 31.80 -8.78
CA ASN A 403 13.68 32.29 -8.09
C ASN A 403 14.76 31.19 -8.14
N PRO A 404 15.93 31.42 -8.76
CA PRO A 404 17.00 30.42 -8.88
C PRO A 404 17.53 29.88 -7.54
N GLU A 405 17.36 30.64 -6.44
CA GLU A 405 17.82 30.28 -5.11
C GLU A 405 16.74 29.53 -4.30
N GLN A 406 15.51 29.47 -4.80
CA GLN A 406 14.40 28.86 -4.11
C GLN A 406 14.24 27.39 -4.54
N ASP A 407 14.14 26.50 -3.54
CA ASP A 407 13.80 25.10 -3.72
C ASP A 407 12.47 24.94 -4.47
N LEU A 408 12.45 24.10 -5.50
CA LEU A 408 11.26 23.83 -6.30
C LEU A 408 10.10 23.28 -5.47
N GLU A 409 10.39 22.46 -4.43
CA GLU A 409 9.38 21.93 -3.53
C GLU A 409 8.68 23.03 -2.72
N LYS A 410 9.38 24.11 -2.39
CA LYS A 410 8.77 25.28 -1.75
C LYS A 410 7.92 26.11 -2.71
N ARG A 411 8.27 26.09 -3.98
CA ARG A 411 7.50 26.76 -5.04
C ARG A 411 6.24 25.99 -5.39
N PHE A 412 6.32 24.67 -5.43
CA PHE A 412 5.23 23.74 -5.74
C PHE A 412 5.10 22.70 -4.62
N PRO A 413 4.48 23.07 -3.47
CA PRO A 413 4.33 22.14 -2.37
C PRO A 413 3.55 20.89 -2.80
N PRO A 414 4.17 19.69 -2.77
CA PRO A 414 3.62 18.50 -3.45
C PRO A 414 2.21 18.10 -3.01
N LEU A 415 1.91 18.14 -1.70
CA LEU A 415 0.56 17.84 -1.20
C LEU A 415 -0.47 18.89 -1.67
N GLU A 416 -0.11 20.17 -1.63
CA GLU A 416 -1.00 21.23 -2.12
C GLU A 416 -1.27 21.09 -3.60
N MET A 417 -0.24 20.80 -4.40
CA MET A 417 -0.40 20.54 -5.82
C MET A 417 -1.30 19.33 -6.08
N THR A 418 -1.17 18.27 -5.27
CA THR A 418 -2.06 17.09 -5.34
C THR A 418 -3.51 17.47 -5.06
N ILE A 419 -3.78 18.29 -4.05
CA ILE A 419 -5.12 18.80 -3.71
C ILE A 419 -5.68 19.64 -4.86
N ARG A 420 -4.84 20.51 -5.47
CA ARG A 420 -5.21 21.34 -6.63
C ARG A 420 -5.54 20.54 -7.88
N THR A 421 -5.10 19.27 -8.01
CA THR A 421 -5.54 18.42 -9.13
C THR A 421 -7.05 18.16 -9.11
N LYS A 422 -7.69 18.28 -7.92
CA LYS A 422 -9.14 18.14 -7.76
C LYS A 422 -9.85 19.50 -7.59
N TRP A 423 -9.31 20.37 -6.75
CA TRP A 423 -9.83 21.71 -6.47
C TRP A 423 -8.85 22.75 -7.03
N ASP A 424 -9.01 23.04 -8.31
CA ASP A 424 -8.12 23.92 -9.05
C ASP A 424 -8.06 25.31 -8.40
N GLY A 425 -6.86 25.90 -8.35
CA GLY A 425 -6.62 27.21 -7.74
C GLY A 425 -6.89 27.32 -6.24
N ALA A 426 -7.23 26.26 -5.53
CA ALA A 426 -7.58 26.33 -4.10
C ALA A 426 -6.46 26.92 -3.24
N ALA A 427 -6.82 27.84 -2.33
CA ALA A 427 -5.95 28.28 -1.25
C ALA A 427 -5.95 27.24 -0.12
N ILE A 428 -4.79 26.97 0.46
CA ILE A 428 -4.58 25.91 1.44
C ILE A 428 -3.88 26.49 2.67
N ASP A 429 -4.56 26.42 3.83
CA ASP A 429 -4.00 26.80 5.12
C ASP A 429 -3.68 25.54 5.94
N TRP A 430 -2.44 25.39 6.36
CA TRP A 430 -1.94 24.30 7.19
C TRP A 430 -2.30 24.42 8.67
N ASN A 431 -3.04 25.48 9.07
CA ASN A 431 -3.45 25.74 10.45
C ASN A 431 -2.29 25.70 11.45
N GLY A 432 -1.15 26.25 11.07
CA GLY A 432 0.06 26.28 11.90
C GLY A 432 0.89 24.99 11.93
N THR A 433 0.49 23.95 11.19
CA THR A 433 1.32 22.76 10.99
C THR A 433 2.39 23.08 9.94
N THR A 434 3.62 22.63 10.16
CA THR A 434 4.69 22.75 9.14
C THR A 434 4.35 21.86 7.95
N PRO A 435 4.38 22.39 6.72
CA PRO A 435 4.17 21.56 5.52
C PRO A 435 5.14 20.37 5.44
N PHE A 436 4.64 19.21 5.01
CA PHE A 436 5.45 18.05 4.69
C PHE A 436 5.96 18.18 3.24
N TYR A 437 7.26 18.08 3.06
CA TYR A 437 7.95 18.11 1.78
C TYR A 437 8.55 16.73 1.44
#